data_7de664cf1aa862c43934d17540ff7090
#
_entry.id   7de664cf1aa862c43934d17540ff7090
#
_cell.length_a   1.000
_cell.length_b   1.000
_cell.length_c   1.000
_cell.angle_alpha   90.00
_cell.angle_beta   90.00
_cell.angle_gamma   90.00
#
_symmetry.space_group_name_H-M   'P 1'
#
loop_
_entity.id
_entity.type
_entity.pdbx_description
1 polymer ?
#
loop_
_entity_poly.entity_id
_entity_poly.type
_entity_poly.pdbx_seq_one_letter_code
_entity_poly.pdbx_strand_id
1 'polypeptide(L)'
;SIYCHVYSPTVSKVQYAVYQEECAIASAMNVGIQPFQKEEFFSRSNILGSEYMGEGMEVPYEEVYEMALGTGPFSVNHRYLTEDIPIGCHVFHELGKKYGVKTPVIDSMIHLANAMLDRDFFAEGYTLEYLGIGHMNKEELLDYLHNGTYKQP
;
A
#
# COMPACT_ATOMS: atom_id res chain seq x y z
N SER A 1 14.40 -15.35 2.55
CA SER A 1 13.15 -14.79 2.02
C SER A 1 12.82 -13.47 2.70
N ILE A 2 12.27 -12.52 1.95
CA ILE A 2 11.88 -11.20 2.45
C ILE A 2 10.78 -11.33 3.51
N TYR A 3 9.86 -12.27 3.32
CA TYR A 3 8.72 -12.50 4.21
C TYR A 3 9.08 -13.23 5.51
N CYS A 4 10.18 -13.93 5.55
CA CYS A 4 10.56 -14.76 6.69
C CYS A 4 11.68 -14.15 7.55
N HIS A 5 12.70 -13.58 6.91
CA HIS A 5 13.85 -13.00 7.64
C HIS A 5 13.64 -11.54 8.04
N VAL A 6 12.92 -10.79 7.23
CA VAL A 6 12.80 -9.33 7.37
C VAL A 6 11.46 -8.95 8.00
N TYR A 7 10.46 -9.84 7.95
CA TYR A 7 9.15 -9.60 8.49
C TYR A 7 9.13 -9.75 10.02
N SER A 8 9.48 -8.69 10.68
CA SER A 8 9.48 -8.61 12.16
C SER A 8 8.17 -8.02 12.68
N PRO A 9 7.84 -8.19 13.97
CA PRO A 9 6.70 -7.52 14.59
C PRO A 9 6.71 -5.99 14.40
N THR A 10 7.88 -5.39 14.21
CA THR A 10 8.01 -3.96 13.96
C THR A 10 7.58 -3.61 12.53
N VAL A 11 7.94 -4.42 11.55
CA VAL A 11 7.48 -4.27 10.15
C VAL A 11 5.96 -4.40 10.08
N SER A 12 5.38 -5.40 10.75
CA SER A 12 3.92 -5.57 10.84
C SER A 12 3.21 -4.34 11.40
N LYS A 13 3.79 -3.70 12.42
CA LYS A 13 3.22 -2.46 12.98
C LYS A 13 3.23 -1.31 11.97
N VAL A 14 4.29 -1.18 11.17
CA VAL A 14 4.36 -0.16 10.12
C VAL A 14 3.32 -0.44 9.04
N GLN A 15 3.20 -1.70 8.58
CA GLN A 15 2.18 -2.09 7.61
C GLN A 15 0.76 -1.82 8.12
N TYR A 16 0.48 -2.14 9.39
CA TYR A 16 -0.81 -1.83 9.98
C TYR A 16 -1.09 -0.32 10.04
N ALA A 17 -0.08 0.48 10.32
CA ALA A 17 -0.21 1.94 10.31
C ALA A 17 -0.48 2.49 8.91
N VAL A 18 0.15 1.96 7.87
CA VAL A 18 -0.18 2.28 6.45
C VAL A 18 -1.63 1.92 6.16
N TYR A 19 -2.04 0.68 6.48
CA TYR A 19 -3.42 0.22 6.31
C TYR A 19 -4.44 1.14 7.02
N GLN A 20 -4.12 1.66 8.20
CA GLN A 20 -4.99 2.61 8.91
C GLN A 20 -5.13 3.94 8.14
N GLU A 21 -4.07 4.42 7.49
CA GLU A 21 -4.13 5.61 6.63
C GLU A 21 -4.98 5.34 5.37
N GLU A 22 -4.84 4.17 4.75
CA GLU A 22 -5.69 3.73 3.63
C GLU A 22 -7.16 3.65 4.04
N CYS A 23 -7.46 3.09 5.22
CA CYS A 23 -8.81 3.04 5.78
C CYS A 23 -9.38 4.44 5.99
N ALA A 24 -8.58 5.39 6.47
CA ALA A 24 -9.01 6.76 6.69
C ALA A 24 -9.34 7.46 5.36
N ILE A 25 -8.53 7.25 4.32
CA ILE A 25 -8.79 7.76 2.97
C ILE A 25 -10.09 7.13 2.42
N ALA A 26 -10.23 5.82 2.48
CA ALA A 26 -11.43 5.10 2.02
C ALA A 26 -12.70 5.61 2.74
N SER A 27 -12.63 5.79 4.05
CA SER A 27 -13.72 6.36 4.84
C SER A 27 -14.08 7.78 4.40
N ALA A 28 -13.08 8.64 4.15
CA ALA A 28 -13.30 10.00 3.65
C ALA A 28 -13.94 10.00 2.25
N MET A 29 -13.65 8.98 1.45
CA MET A 29 -14.25 8.76 0.13
C MET A 29 -15.62 8.07 0.18
N ASN A 30 -16.10 7.59 1.32
CA ASN A 30 -17.25 6.70 1.48
C ASN A 30 -17.09 5.37 0.69
N VAL A 31 -15.90 4.85 0.62
CA VAL A 31 -15.58 3.56 0.02
C VAL A 31 -15.35 2.55 1.12
N GLY A 32 -15.96 1.37 1.02
CA GLY A 32 -15.65 0.24 1.89
C GLY A 32 -14.40 -0.47 1.42
N ILE A 33 -13.46 -0.70 2.33
CA ILE A 33 -12.35 -1.63 2.12
C ILE A 33 -12.50 -2.80 3.07
N GLN A 34 -11.86 -3.94 2.73
CA GLN A 34 -11.88 -5.12 3.58
C GLN A 34 -11.37 -4.75 4.99
N PRO A 35 -12.22 -4.86 6.03
CA PRO A 35 -11.78 -4.56 7.38
C PRO A 35 -10.93 -5.71 7.91
N PHE A 36 -9.70 -5.41 8.33
CA PHE A 36 -8.86 -6.34 9.06
C PHE A 36 -8.76 -5.89 10.51
N GLN A 37 -9.06 -6.80 11.43
CA GLN A 37 -8.75 -6.58 12.84
C GLN A 37 -7.22 -6.60 13.02
N LYS A 38 -6.72 -5.90 14.02
CA LYS A 38 -5.28 -5.78 14.24
C LYS A 38 -4.60 -7.17 14.34
N GLU A 39 -5.24 -8.08 15.04
CA GLU A 39 -4.76 -9.45 15.25
C GLU A 39 -4.75 -10.26 13.95
N GLU A 40 -5.78 -10.10 13.13
CA GLU A 40 -5.86 -10.76 11.81
C GLU A 40 -4.83 -10.21 10.84
N PHE A 41 -4.57 -8.90 10.88
CA PHE A 41 -3.58 -8.26 10.02
C PHE A 41 -2.18 -8.82 10.24
N PHE A 42 -1.87 -9.24 11.46
CA PHE A 42 -0.60 -9.87 11.80
C PHE A 42 -0.61 -11.41 11.60
N SER A 43 -1.71 -11.98 11.15
CA SER A 43 -1.76 -13.40 10.85
C SER A 43 -0.98 -13.72 9.56
N ARG A 44 -0.40 -14.92 9.50
CA ARG A 44 0.37 -15.35 8.34
C ARG A 44 -0.46 -15.47 7.07
N SER A 45 -1.72 -15.86 7.19
CA SER A 45 -2.66 -15.98 6.06
C SER A 45 -2.88 -14.65 5.34
N ASN A 46 -2.87 -13.54 6.06
CA ASN A 46 -3.00 -12.21 5.45
C ASN A 46 -1.71 -11.75 4.76
N ILE A 47 -0.56 -12.28 5.18
CA ILE A 47 0.74 -11.93 4.60
C ILE A 47 1.05 -12.74 3.35
N LEU A 48 0.77 -14.03 3.39
CA LEU A 48 1.14 -14.98 2.34
C LEU A 48 0.01 -15.30 1.36
N GLY A 49 -1.23 -14.91 1.70
CA GLY A 49 -2.43 -15.35 0.99
C GLY A 49 -2.86 -16.76 1.42
N SER A 50 -4.17 -16.98 1.46
CA SER A 50 -4.75 -18.28 1.86
C SER A 50 -4.37 -19.44 0.93
N GLU A 51 -3.98 -19.15 -0.29
CA GLU A 51 -3.53 -20.14 -1.29
C GLU A 51 -2.20 -20.81 -0.93
N TYR A 52 -1.37 -20.17 -0.11
CA TYR A 52 -0.10 -20.72 0.39
C TYR A 52 -0.25 -21.44 1.73
N MET A 53 -1.43 -21.36 2.32
CA MET A 53 -1.77 -22.02 3.56
C MET A 53 -2.92 -22.98 3.26
N GLY A 54 -2.63 -24.26 3.11
CA GLY A 54 -3.70 -25.29 2.98
C GLY A 54 -4.69 -25.20 4.15
N GLU A 55 -5.96 -25.56 3.92
CA GLU A 55 -6.99 -25.57 4.97
C GLU A 55 -6.48 -26.27 6.23
N GLY A 56 -6.45 -25.57 7.35
CA GLY A 56 -6.06 -26.11 8.65
C GLY A 56 -4.56 -26.18 8.92
N MET A 57 -3.70 -25.66 8.05
CA MET A 57 -2.26 -25.61 8.30
C MET A 57 -1.86 -24.35 9.05
N GLU A 58 -1.69 -24.44 10.35
CA GLU A 58 -0.78 -23.56 11.09
C GLU A 58 0.65 -24.05 10.80
N VAL A 59 1.26 -23.52 9.75
CA VAL A 59 2.66 -23.82 9.46
C VAL A 59 3.54 -23.03 10.42
N PRO A 60 4.44 -23.66 11.18
CA PRO A 60 5.42 -22.96 12.01
C PRO A 60 6.19 -21.93 11.18
N TYR A 61 6.56 -20.82 11.82
CA TYR A 61 7.26 -19.69 11.14
C TYR A 61 8.52 -20.17 10.40
N GLU A 62 9.21 -21.16 10.94
CA GLU A 62 10.42 -21.77 10.40
C GLU A 62 10.16 -22.55 9.10
N GLU A 63 8.98 -23.17 8.97
CA GLU A 63 8.62 -23.95 7.78
C GLU A 63 8.12 -23.03 6.63
N VAL A 64 7.46 -21.93 6.94
CA VAL A 64 7.11 -20.89 5.93
C VAL A 64 8.36 -20.34 5.26
N TYR A 65 9.47 -20.34 5.96
CA TYR A 65 10.78 -19.95 5.48
C TYR A 65 11.27 -20.75 4.27
N GLU A 66 11.07 -22.06 4.28
CA GLU A 66 11.44 -22.94 3.17
C GLU A 66 10.47 -22.85 1.99
N MET A 67 9.21 -22.52 2.25
CA MET A 67 8.17 -22.40 1.23
C MET A 67 8.21 -21.04 0.51
N ALA A 68 8.63 -19.99 1.17
CA ALA A 68 8.72 -18.65 0.55
C ALA A 68 9.99 -18.53 -0.30
N LEU A 69 9.93 -19.02 -1.52
CA LEU A 69 11.03 -19.06 -2.50
C LEU A 69 11.49 -17.69 -3.02
N GLY A 70 10.93 -16.58 -2.54
CA GLY A 70 11.31 -15.24 -2.93
C GLY A 70 12.60 -14.79 -2.24
N THR A 71 13.70 -14.69 -2.99
CA THR A 71 14.82 -13.87 -2.56
C THR A 71 14.40 -12.40 -2.67
N GLY A 72 14.61 -11.62 -1.61
CA GLY A 72 14.31 -10.19 -1.62
C GLY A 72 15.18 -9.41 -2.60
N PRO A 73 14.87 -8.13 -2.83
CA PRO A 73 15.68 -7.27 -3.69
C PRO A 73 17.09 -7.14 -3.13
N PHE A 74 18.10 -7.22 -4.02
CA PHE A 74 19.51 -7.06 -3.67
C PHE A 74 20.01 -5.63 -3.90
N SER A 75 19.13 -4.73 -4.29
CA SER A 75 19.43 -3.33 -4.60
C SER A 75 18.25 -2.45 -4.21
N VAL A 76 18.54 -1.22 -3.77
CA VAL A 76 17.52 -0.18 -3.58
C VAL A 76 16.88 0.28 -4.90
N ASN A 77 17.57 0.09 -6.04
CA ASN A 77 17.01 0.29 -7.39
C ASN A 77 16.11 -0.86 -7.84
N HIS A 78 15.28 -1.38 -6.93
CA HIS A 78 14.31 -2.42 -7.23
C HIS A 78 12.92 -1.81 -7.36
N ARG A 79 12.05 -2.45 -8.15
CA ARG A 79 10.68 -2.00 -8.40
C ARG A 79 9.87 -1.69 -7.12
N TYR A 80 10.16 -2.36 -6.00
CA TYR A 80 9.53 -2.08 -4.71
C TYR A 80 9.75 -0.65 -4.19
N LEU A 81 10.78 0.04 -4.67
CA LEU A 81 10.96 1.46 -4.39
C LEU A 81 10.70 2.32 -5.63
N THR A 82 11.18 1.90 -6.80
CA THR A 82 11.12 2.72 -8.01
C THR A 82 9.75 2.70 -8.70
N GLU A 83 8.86 1.79 -8.32
CA GLU A 83 7.48 1.66 -8.82
C GLU A 83 6.46 1.89 -7.70
N ASP A 84 6.54 1.13 -6.58
CA ASP A 84 5.51 1.18 -5.54
C ASP A 84 5.46 2.54 -4.83
N ILE A 85 6.58 3.22 -4.69
CA ILE A 85 6.63 4.55 -4.07
C ILE A 85 5.98 5.62 -4.96
N PRO A 86 6.44 5.86 -6.21
CA PRO A 86 5.87 6.92 -7.03
C PRO A 86 4.46 6.63 -7.54
N ILE A 87 4.04 5.37 -7.62
CA ILE A 87 2.71 4.99 -8.09
C ILE A 87 1.78 4.77 -6.90
N GLY A 88 2.09 3.83 -6.02
CA GLY A 88 1.22 3.46 -4.90
C GLY A 88 1.20 4.52 -3.80
N CYS A 89 2.32 4.71 -3.11
CA CYS A 89 2.40 5.62 -1.96
C CYS A 89 2.04 7.06 -2.35
N HIS A 90 2.53 7.54 -3.50
CA HIS A 90 2.26 8.92 -3.93
C HIS A 90 0.78 9.16 -4.27
N VAL A 91 0.09 8.19 -4.88
CA VAL A 91 -1.35 8.30 -5.14
C VAL A 91 -2.15 8.34 -3.83
N PHE A 92 -1.79 7.54 -2.82
CA PHE A 92 -2.42 7.64 -1.50
C PHE A 92 -2.14 8.99 -0.81
N HIS A 93 -0.92 9.53 -0.93
CA HIS A 93 -0.60 10.88 -0.47
C HIS A 93 -1.52 11.93 -1.14
N GLU A 94 -1.66 11.89 -2.45
CA GLU A 94 -2.51 12.81 -3.22
C GLU A 94 -4.00 12.67 -2.87
N LEU A 95 -4.50 11.44 -2.69
CA LEU A 95 -5.86 11.19 -2.20
C LEU A 95 -6.03 11.75 -0.79
N GLY A 96 -5.06 11.55 0.09
CA GLY A 96 -5.04 12.12 1.42
C GLY A 96 -5.17 13.65 1.38
N LYS A 97 -4.37 14.33 0.58
CA LYS A 97 -4.47 15.79 0.37
C LYS A 97 -5.86 16.20 -0.14
N LYS A 98 -6.36 15.52 -1.17
CA LYS A 98 -7.65 15.83 -1.79
C LYS A 98 -8.82 15.72 -0.79
N TYR A 99 -8.80 14.72 0.06
CA TYR A 99 -9.90 14.44 1.01
C TYR A 99 -9.62 14.89 2.46
N GLY A 100 -8.52 15.62 2.69
CA GLY A 100 -8.17 16.18 4.00
C GLY A 100 -7.73 15.14 5.04
N VAL A 101 -7.21 14.02 4.59
CA VAL A 101 -6.66 12.94 5.43
C VAL A 101 -5.14 13.07 5.50
N LYS A 102 -4.59 13.04 6.71
CA LYS A 102 -3.13 13.01 6.90
C LYS A 102 -2.59 11.61 6.70
N THR A 103 -1.46 11.51 6.01
CA THR A 103 -0.78 10.24 5.67
C THR A 103 0.68 10.22 6.14
N PRO A 104 0.94 10.45 7.45
CA PRO A 104 2.32 10.65 7.94
C PRO A 104 3.21 9.42 7.77
N VAL A 105 2.67 8.20 7.80
CA VAL A 105 3.47 6.98 7.61
C VAL A 105 3.80 6.80 6.12
N ILE A 106 2.82 6.96 5.24
CA ILE A 106 3.01 6.92 3.78
C ILE A 106 4.00 8.02 3.35
N ASP A 107 3.83 9.25 3.84
CA ASP A 107 4.74 10.36 3.55
C ASP A 107 6.17 10.05 4.02
N SER A 108 6.32 9.43 5.19
CA SER A 108 7.63 8.99 5.70
C SER A 108 8.28 7.95 4.82
N MET A 109 7.52 7.02 4.23
CA MET A 109 8.04 6.04 3.27
C MET A 109 8.55 6.72 2.00
N ILE A 110 7.83 7.73 1.50
CA ILE A 110 8.28 8.53 0.34
C ILE A 110 9.57 9.27 0.67
N HIS A 111 9.65 9.93 1.84
CA HIS A 111 10.87 10.63 2.28
C HIS A 111 12.07 9.70 2.42
N LEU A 112 11.87 8.49 2.98
CA LEU A 112 12.95 7.49 3.09
C LEU A 112 13.42 7.03 1.70
N ALA A 113 12.49 6.77 0.78
CA ALA A 113 12.83 6.38 -0.58
C ALA A 113 13.58 7.49 -1.32
N ASN A 114 13.17 8.76 -1.15
CA ASN A 114 13.88 9.91 -1.69
C ASN A 114 15.34 9.94 -1.23
N ALA A 115 15.56 9.76 0.07
CA ALA A 115 16.90 9.76 0.65
C ALA A 115 17.76 8.57 0.19
N MET A 116 17.16 7.37 0.02
CA MET A 116 17.86 6.18 -0.42
C MET A 116 18.26 6.20 -1.90
N LEU A 117 17.48 6.89 -2.74
CA LEU A 117 17.64 6.86 -4.20
C LEU A 117 18.16 8.19 -4.76
N ASP A 118 18.32 9.19 -3.91
CA ASP A 118 18.71 10.55 -4.31
C ASP A 118 17.74 11.13 -5.38
N ARG A 119 16.43 10.95 -5.16
CA ARG A 119 15.32 11.35 -6.03
C ARG A 119 14.28 12.16 -5.27
N ASP A 120 13.37 12.81 -5.97
CA ASP A 120 12.19 13.48 -5.39
C ASP A 120 10.89 12.84 -5.90
N PHE A 121 10.42 11.81 -5.22
CA PHE A 121 9.18 11.13 -5.58
C PHE A 121 7.92 11.95 -5.30
N PHE A 122 7.98 13.04 -4.52
CA PHE A 122 6.86 13.98 -4.44
C PHE A 122 6.71 14.80 -5.72
N ALA A 123 7.81 15.05 -6.44
CA ALA A 123 7.77 15.74 -7.74
C ALA A 123 7.57 14.77 -8.92
N GLU A 124 8.08 13.54 -8.81
CA GLU A 124 8.08 12.55 -9.90
C GLU A 124 6.89 11.58 -9.84
N GLY A 125 6.18 11.51 -8.71
CA GLY A 125 5.09 10.55 -8.50
C GLY A 125 3.84 10.84 -9.33
N TYR A 126 2.99 9.84 -9.45
CA TYR A 126 1.74 9.94 -10.19
C TYR A 126 0.74 10.80 -9.42
N THR A 127 0.40 11.95 -9.97
CA THR A 127 -0.63 12.83 -9.40
C THR A 127 -2.02 12.42 -9.87
N LEU A 128 -3.05 12.87 -9.16
CA LEU A 128 -4.44 12.63 -9.59
C LEU A 128 -4.75 13.33 -10.93
N GLU A 129 -4.09 14.43 -11.24
CA GLU A 129 -4.15 15.12 -12.53
C GLU A 129 -3.56 14.26 -13.63
N TYR A 130 -2.38 13.67 -13.41
CA TYR A 130 -1.75 12.75 -14.36
C TYR A 130 -2.64 11.53 -14.66
N LEU A 131 -3.34 11.02 -13.65
CA LEU A 131 -4.31 9.94 -13.79
C LEU A 131 -5.63 10.38 -14.44
N GLY A 132 -5.81 11.67 -14.72
CA GLY A 132 -7.02 12.23 -15.32
C GLY A 132 -8.23 12.29 -14.38
N ILE A 133 -8.03 12.17 -13.08
CA ILE A 133 -9.09 12.15 -12.06
C ILE A 133 -9.00 13.33 -11.07
N GLY A 134 -7.99 14.16 -11.18
CA GLY A 134 -7.74 15.28 -10.24
C GLY A 134 -8.88 16.31 -10.19
N HIS A 135 -9.53 16.56 -11.33
CA HIS A 135 -10.65 17.50 -11.45
C HIS A 135 -11.97 16.95 -10.92
N MET A 136 -12.11 15.63 -10.80
CA MET A 136 -13.37 15.01 -10.37
C MET A 136 -13.65 15.29 -8.90
N ASN A 137 -14.90 15.65 -8.60
CA ASN A 137 -15.38 15.60 -7.23
C ASN A 137 -15.58 14.15 -6.79
N LYS A 138 -15.93 13.94 -5.51
CA LYS A 138 -16.07 12.61 -4.91
C LYS A 138 -17.10 11.74 -5.62
N GLU A 139 -18.26 12.29 -5.94
CA GLU A 139 -19.37 11.56 -6.57
C GLU A 139 -18.99 11.16 -8.01
N GLU A 140 -18.38 12.06 -8.74
CA GLU A 140 -17.90 11.83 -10.11
C GLU A 140 -16.81 10.75 -10.16
N LEU A 141 -15.87 10.80 -9.19
CA LEU A 141 -14.83 9.80 -9.10
C LEU A 141 -15.40 8.42 -8.77
N LEU A 142 -16.34 8.32 -7.83
CA LEU A 142 -17.00 7.06 -7.50
C LEU A 142 -17.82 6.51 -8.66
N ASP A 143 -18.55 7.37 -9.38
CA ASP A 143 -19.30 6.97 -10.57
C ASP A 143 -18.36 6.47 -11.67
N TYR A 144 -17.26 7.17 -11.90
CA TYR A 144 -16.23 6.72 -12.85
C TYR A 144 -15.64 5.34 -12.49
N LEU A 145 -15.29 5.14 -11.23
CA LEU A 145 -14.70 3.87 -10.77
C LEU A 145 -15.69 2.69 -10.82
N HIS A 146 -16.98 2.94 -10.54
CA HIS A 146 -17.99 1.89 -10.52
C HIS A 146 -18.60 1.61 -11.90
N ASN A 147 -18.85 2.65 -12.67
CA ASN A 147 -19.64 2.59 -13.89
C ASN A 147 -18.83 2.91 -15.16
N GLY A 148 -17.60 3.34 -15.05
CA GLY A 148 -16.77 3.74 -16.17
C GLY A 148 -17.19 5.08 -16.81
N THR A 149 -18.01 5.88 -16.15
CA THR A 149 -18.52 7.15 -16.67
C THR A 149 -17.47 8.24 -16.51
N TYR A 150 -16.64 8.43 -17.53
CA TYR A 150 -15.63 9.50 -17.52
C TYR A 150 -16.25 10.83 -17.91
N LYS A 151 -16.15 11.83 -17.04
CA LYS A 151 -16.49 13.21 -17.34
C LYS A 151 -15.21 13.96 -17.66
N GLN A 152 -15.16 14.54 -18.87
CA GLN A 152 -14.04 15.40 -19.25
C GLN A 152 -14.02 16.67 -18.40
N PRO A 153 -12.83 17.24 -18.14
CA PRO A 153 -12.68 18.50 -17.40
C PRO A 153 -13.30 19.69 -18.13
#